data_04f6db74475ece4afafd167dbc9092fb
#
_entry.id   04f6db74475ece4afafd167dbc9092fb
#
_cell.length_a   1.000
_cell.length_b   1.000
_cell.length_c   1.000
_cell.angle_alpha   90.00
_cell.angle_beta   90.00
_cell.angle_gamma   90.00
#
_symmetry.space_group_name_H-M   'P 1'
#
loop_
_entity.id
_entity.type
_entity.pdbx_description
1 polymer ?
#
loop_
_entity_poly.entity_id
_entity_poly.type
_entity_poly.pdbx_seq_one_letter_code
_entity_poly.pdbx_strand_id
1 'polypeptide(L)'
;MVVIKLKFLNIGKLVNTHGIKGEVRLISSFKYKDKVFIPNFKVYIGNKKEEFEIERYRKHKNFDMLTFKGIDNINFVEYLKGSFVYINKDDLKLDKNTYLAVDLIGFNVIINDKKVGVIKTVLETPANEVLTLDNGVMIPYVKAFIKNIDINNKKVFVNDVKGLIS
;
A
#
# COMPACT_ATOMS: atom_id res chain seq x y z
N MET A 1 5.51 14.60 -26.50
CA MET A 1 5.37 13.15 -26.21
C MET A 1 4.75 12.98 -24.85
N VAL A 2 3.59 12.33 -24.77
CA VAL A 2 2.94 12.06 -23.48
C VAL A 2 3.50 10.77 -22.93
N VAL A 3 4.14 10.84 -21.77
CA VAL A 3 4.62 9.65 -21.06
C VAL A 3 3.49 9.17 -20.16
N ILE A 4 2.88 8.03 -20.51
CA ILE A 4 1.88 7.40 -19.65
C ILE A 4 2.65 6.62 -18.58
N LYS A 5 2.63 7.14 -17.36
CA LYS A 5 3.22 6.46 -16.22
C LYS A 5 2.19 5.50 -15.65
N LEU A 6 2.40 4.20 -15.83
CA LEU A 6 1.57 3.19 -15.19
C LEU A 6 1.84 3.20 -13.70
N LYS A 7 0.79 3.43 -12.92
CA LYS A 7 0.90 3.60 -11.46
C LYS A 7 0.37 2.36 -10.74
N PHE A 8 1.05 1.23 -10.93
CA PHE A 8 0.73 0.01 -10.19
C PHE A 8 1.39 0.04 -8.82
N LEU A 9 0.61 -0.25 -7.80
CA LEU A 9 1.08 -0.37 -6.42
C LEU A 9 0.93 -1.82 -5.99
N ASN A 10 2.04 -2.43 -5.55
CA ASN A 10 2.02 -3.79 -4.99
C ASN A 10 1.34 -3.75 -3.63
N ILE A 11 0.25 -4.52 -3.47
CA ILE A 11 -0.50 -4.58 -2.21
C ILE A 11 -0.45 -5.96 -1.55
N GLY A 12 0.23 -6.93 -2.14
CA GLY A 12 0.35 -8.24 -1.54
C GLY A 12 0.79 -9.31 -2.51
N LYS A 13 0.70 -10.54 -2.04
CA LYS A 13 1.09 -11.73 -2.80
C LYS A 13 0.01 -12.78 -2.71
N LEU A 14 -0.35 -13.35 -3.84
CA LEU A 14 -1.25 -14.48 -3.91
C LEU A 14 -0.43 -15.75 -3.63
N VAL A 15 -0.64 -16.35 -2.47
CA VAL A 15 0.21 -17.44 -1.99
C VAL A 15 -0.37 -18.81 -2.23
N ASN A 16 -1.69 -18.92 -2.35
CA ASN A 16 -2.34 -20.21 -2.59
C ASN A 16 -3.77 -20.01 -3.08
N THR A 17 -4.39 -21.11 -3.48
CA THR A 17 -5.82 -21.22 -3.71
C THR A 17 -6.48 -21.84 -2.50
N HIS A 18 -7.80 -21.72 -2.39
CA HIS A 18 -8.57 -22.29 -1.27
C HIS A 18 -9.85 -22.94 -1.80
N GLY A 19 -9.93 -24.27 -1.69
CA GLY A 19 -11.05 -25.03 -2.24
C GLY A 19 -11.00 -25.10 -3.75
N ILE A 20 -12.11 -25.53 -4.36
CA ILE A 20 -12.18 -25.82 -5.80
C ILE A 20 -12.89 -24.75 -6.62
N LYS A 21 -13.49 -23.74 -5.98
CA LYS A 21 -14.33 -22.72 -6.65
C LYS A 21 -13.58 -21.48 -7.08
N GLY A 22 -12.26 -21.43 -6.91
CA GLY A 22 -11.44 -20.31 -7.39
C GLY A 22 -11.16 -19.22 -6.35
N GLU A 23 -11.46 -19.46 -5.08
CA GLU A 23 -11.06 -18.53 -4.02
C GLU A 23 -9.54 -18.56 -3.86
N VAL A 24 -8.93 -17.39 -3.68
CA VAL A 24 -7.48 -17.26 -3.54
C VAL A 24 -7.11 -16.68 -2.18
N ARG A 25 -5.92 -17.07 -1.70
CA ARG A 25 -5.33 -16.60 -0.44
C ARG A 25 -4.25 -15.59 -0.73
N LEU A 26 -4.39 -14.40 -0.14
CA LEU A 26 -3.37 -13.36 -0.22
C LEU A 26 -2.72 -13.16 1.14
N ILE A 27 -1.42 -12.85 1.11
CA ILE A 27 -0.73 -12.23 2.24
C ILE A 27 -0.53 -10.76 1.87
N SER A 28 -0.98 -9.86 2.73
CA SER A 28 -0.91 -8.43 2.48
C SER A 28 -0.69 -7.68 3.79
N SER A 29 0.28 -6.78 3.78
CA SER A 29 0.49 -5.79 4.84
C SER A 29 -0.06 -4.42 4.47
N PHE A 30 -0.83 -4.34 3.40
CA PHE A 30 -1.36 -3.07 2.91
C PHE A 30 -2.24 -2.39 3.96
N LYS A 31 -1.99 -1.11 4.19
CA LYS A 31 -2.63 -0.34 5.26
C LYS A 31 -4.11 -0.04 4.99
N TYR A 32 -4.48 0.11 3.73
CA TYR A 32 -5.83 0.55 3.33
C TYR A 32 -6.63 -0.59 2.69
N LYS A 33 -6.63 -1.75 3.32
CA LYS A 33 -7.35 -2.93 2.83
C LYS A 33 -8.86 -2.68 2.67
N ASP A 34 -9.43 -1.89 3.56
CA ASP A 34 -10.85 -1.50 3.54
C ASP A 34 -11.23 -0.68 2.29
N LYS A 35 -10.26 -0.09 1.62
CA LYS A 35 -10.46 0.71 0.41
C LYS A 35 -10.30 -0.09 -0.88
N VAL A 36 -9.70 -1.28 -0.81
CA VAL A 36 -9.35 -2.06 -2.01
C VAL A 36 -9.94 -3.46 -2.01
N PHE A 37 -10.04 -4.13 -0.87
CA PHE A 37 -10.64 -5.47 -0.79
C PHE A 37 -12.15 -5.35 -0.62
N ILE A 38 -12.78 -4.81 -1.64
CA ILE A 38 -14.23 -4.57 -1.69
C ILE A 38 -14.78 -5.04 -3.03
N PRO A 39 -16.07 -5.39 -3.10
CA PRO A 39 -16.69 -5.79 -4.37
C PRO A 39 -16.50 -4.74 -5.46
N ASN A 40 -16.29 -5.20 -6.68
CA ASN A 40 -16.13 -4.39 -7.89
C ASN A 40 -14.78 -3.68 -8.01
N PHE A 41 -13.89 -3.81 -7.05
CA PHE A 41 -12.56 -3.23 -7.14
C PHE A 41 -11.67 -4.09 -8.06
N LYS A 42 -10.87 -3.45 -8.89
CA LYS A 42 -9.99 -4.15 -9.84
C LYS A 42 -8.60 -4.35 -9.24
N VAL A 43 -8.12 -5.57 -9.33
CA VAL A 43 -6.75 -5.93 -8.97
C VAL A 43 -6.04 -6.49 -10.21
N TYR A 44 -4.72 -6.38 -10.21
CA TYR A 44 -3.88 -6.81 -11.34
C TYR A 44 -2.85 -7.78 -10.80
N ILE A 45 -2.76 -8.97 -11.37
CA ILE A 45 -1.99 -10.07 -10.81
C ILE A 45 -0.91 -10.53 -11.77
N GLY A 46 0.30 -10.72 -11.23
CA GLY A 46 1.44 -11.25 -11.95
C GLY A 46 2.19 -10.22 -12.77
N ASN A 47 3.24 -10.68 -13.44
CA ASN A 47 4.09 -9.81 -14.27
C ASN A 47 3.33 -9.17 -15.44
N LYS A 48 2.34 -9.86 -15.95
CA LYS A 48 1.50 -9.38 -17.05
C LYS A 48 0.39 -8.46 -16.58
N LYS A 49 0.24 -8.26 -15.27
CA LYS A 49 -0.82 -7.41 -14.69
C LYS A 49 -2.20 -7.80 -15.20
N GLU A 50 -2.50 -9.09 -15.13
CA GLU A 50 -3.80 -9.61 -15.57
C GLU A 50 -4.90 -9.05 -14.66
N GLU A 51 -5.94 -8.50 -15.25
CA GLU A 51 -7.00 -7.80 -14.53
C GLU A 51 -8.05 -8.77 -13.99
N PHE A 52 -8.39 -8.61 -12.73
CA PHE A 52 -9.49 -9.33 -12.08
C PHE A 52 -10.33 -8.33 -11.29
N GLU A 53 -11.64 -8.58 -11.24
CA GLU A 53 -12.56 -7.76 -10.46
C GLU A 53 -13.03 -8.54 -9.26
N ILE A 54 -12.94 -7.95 -8.07
CA ILE A 54 -13.31 -8.61 -6.82
C ILE A 54 -14.82 -8.78 -6.75
N GLU A 55 -15.27 -10.00 -6.46
CA GLU A 55 -16.65 -10.30 -6.17
C GLU A 55 -16.92 -10.29 -4.67
N ARG A 56 -16.07 -10.98 -3.90
CA ARG A 56 -16.18 -11.08 -2.43
C ARG A 56 -14.82 -11.07 -1.78
N TYR A 57 -14.80 -10.56 -0.55
CA TYR A 57 -13.64 -10.57 0.32
C TYR A 57 -14.03 -11.13 1.68
N ARG A 58 -13.13 -11.91 2.29
CA ARG A 58 -13.23 -12.30 3.70
C ARG A 58 -11.84 -12.46 4.31
N LYS A 59 -11.74 -12.19 5.60
CA LYS A 59 -10.54 -12.47 6.37
C LYS A 59 -10.60 -13.92 6.86
N HIS A 60 -9.52 -14.66 6.72
CA HIS A 60 -9.41 -16.03 7.25
C HIS A 60 -8.01 -16.24 7.82
N LYS A 61 -7.91 -16.33 9.15
CA LYS A 61 -6.62 -16.40 9.86
C LYS A 61 -5.78 -15.16 9.48
N ASN A 62 -4.55 -15.36 9.01
CA ASN A 62 -3.67 -14.27 8.59
C ASN A 62 -3.80 -13.93 7.10
N PHE A 63 -4.78 -14.53 6.42
CA PHE A 63 -4.95 -14.38 4.99
C PHE A 63 -6.11 -13.47 4.65
N ASP A 64 -5.94 -12.74 3.56
CA ASP A 64 -7.01 -12.02 2.89
C ASP A 64 -7.50 -12.89 1.74
N MET A 65 -8.77 -13.27 1.76
CA MET A 65 -9.36 -14.20 0.80
C MET A 65 -10.19 -13.43 -0.20
N LEU A 66 -9.92 -13.64 -1.48
CA LEU A 66 -10.65 -12.99 -2.57
C LEU A 66 -11.31 -14.02 -3.48
N THR A 67 -12.52 -13.69 -3.91
CA THR A 67 -13.22 -14.36 -5.01
C THR A 67 -13.40 -13.35 -6.13
N PHE A 68 -13.11 -13.75 -7.36
CA PHE A 68 -13.18 -12.85 -8.53
C PHE A 68 -14.44 -13.10 -9.34
N LYS A 69 -14.98 -12.05 -9.93
CA LYS A 69 -16.13 -12.16 -10.82
C LYS A 69 -15.81 -13.02 -12.04
N GLY A 70 -16.74 -13.92 -12.36
CA GLY A 70 -16.59 -14.83 -13.51
C GLY A 70 -15.68 -16.00 -13.27
N ILE A 71 -15.09 -16.14 -12.07
CA ILE A 71 -14.21 -17.25 -11.72
C ILE A 71 -14.94 -18.15 -10.73
N ASP A 72 -15.26 -19.36 -11.13
CA ASP A 72 -15.97 -20.35 -10.33
C ASP A 72 -15.23 -21.69 -10.21
N ASN A 73 -13.99 -21.74 -10.69
CA ASN A 73 -13.21 -22.95 -10.75
C ASN A 73 -11.74 -22.64 -10.48
N ILE A 74 -11.10 -23.47 -9.64
CA ILE A 74 -9.69 -23.36 -9.28
C ILE A 74 -8.76 -23.35 -10.50
N ASN A 75 -9.13 -24.05 -11.58
CA ASN A 75 -8.29 -24.14 -12.78
C ASN A 75 -8.03 -22.77 -13.44
N PHE A 76 -8.89 -21.78 -13.18
CA PHE A 76 -8.73 -20.44 -13.74
C PHE A 76 -7.81 -19.54 -12.94
N VAL A 77 -7.39 -19.94 -11.72
CA VAL A 77 -6.56 -19.10 -10.85
C VAL A 77 -5.33 -19.81 -10.30
N GLU A 78 -5.22 -21.13 -10.47
CA GLU A 78 -4.12 -21.91 -9.90
C GLU A 78 -2.75 -21.45 -10.40
N TYR A 79 -2.65 -21.04 -11.66
CA TYR A 79 -1.41 -20.54 -12.24
C TYR A 79 -0.93 -19.21 -11.63
N LEU A 80 -1.79 -18.53 -10.87
CA LEU A 80 -1.46 -17.24 -10.24
C LEU A 80 -0.69 -17.41 -8.93
N LYS A 81 -0.55 -18.64 -8.43
CA LYS A 81 0.19 -18.90 -7.17
C LYS A 81 1.59 -18.33 -7.24
N GLY A 82 1.98 -17.60 -6.19
CA GLY A 82 3.28 -16.96 -6.10
C GLY A 82 3.36 -15.58 -6.76
N SER A 83 2.29 -15.12 -7.40
CA SER A 83 2.27 -13.83 -8.07
C SER A 83 1.99 -12.69 -7.11
N PHE A 84 2.59 -11.53 -7.38
CA PHE A 84 2.25 -10.31 -6.67
C PHE A 84 0.92 -9.76 -7.16
N VAL A 85 0.23 -9.07 -6.26
CA VAL A 85 -1.06 -8.45 -6.51
C VAL A 85 -0.89 -6.94 -6.48
N TYR A 86 -1.39 -6.28 -7.52
CA TYR A 86 -1.26 -4.84 -7.69
C TYR A 86 -2.63 -4.19 -7.81
N ILE A 87 -2.68 -2.92 -7.48
CA ILE A 87 -3.82 -2.05 -7.80
C ILE A 87 -3.32 -0.88 -8.65
N ASN A 88 -4.23 -0.25 -9.38
CA ASN A 88 -3.95 1.04 -9.99
C ASN A 88 -4.12 2.11 -8.90
N LYS A 89 -3.06 2.89 -8.64
CA LYS A 89 -3.10 3.94 -7.61
C LYS A 89 -4.24 4.94 -7.86
N ASP A 90 -4.59 5.18 -9.11
CA ASP A 90 -5.66 6.13 -9.45
C ASP A 90 -7.03 5.65 -8.97
N ASP A 91 -7.20 4.33 -8.76
CA ASP A 91 -8.44 3.76 -8.25
C ASP A 91 -8.52 3.81 -6.71
N LEU A 92 -7.42 4.11 -6.05
CA LEU A 92 -7.37 4.19 -4.59
C LEU A 92 -7.88 5.55 -4.14
N LYS A 93 -9.01 5.56 -3.43
CA LYS A 93 -9.63 6.78 -2.91
C LYS A 93 -9.37 6.88 -1.42
N LEU A 94 -8.31 7.58 -1.05
CA LEU A 94 -7.97 7.84 0.34
C LEU A 94 -8.81 9.00 0.89
N ASP A 95 -8.96 9.02 2.21
CA ASP A 95 -9.65 10.12 2.90
C ASP A 95 -8.85 11.42 2.73
N LYS A 96 -9.53 12.54 2.86
CA LYS A 96 -8.91 13.86 2.73
C LYS A 96 -7.70 13.99 3.65
N ASN A 97 -6.61 14.54 3.13
CA ASN A 97 -5.33 14.74 3.83
C ASN A 97 -4.64 13.43 4.24
N THR A 98 -5.04 12.32 3.65
CA THR A 98 -4.38 11.02 3.84
C THR A 98 -3.56 10.69 2.61
N TYR A 99 -2.29 10.37 2.79
CA TYR A 99 -1.35 10.10 1.70
C TYR A 99 -0.61 8.79 1.93
N LEU A 100 -0.30 8.10 0.84
CA LEU A 100 0.58 6.94 0.91
C LEU A 100 1.98 7.39 1.30
N ALA A 101 2.64 6.64 2.18
CA ALA A 101 4.00 6.96 2.61
C ALA A 101 4.97 7.06 1.41
N VAL A 102 4.84 6.17 0.43
CA VAL A 102 5.71 6.17 -0.77
C VAL A 102 5.58 7.45 -1.59
N ASP A 103 4.44 8.12 -1.54
CA ASP A 103 4.23 9.37 -2.28
C ASP A 103 4.92 10.57 -1.61
N LEU A 104 5.42 10.38 -0.38
CA LEU A 104 6.13 11.41 0.37
C LEU A 104 7.65 11.36 0.17
N ILE A 105 8.15 10.40 -0.58
CA ILE A 105 9.58 10.33 -0.89
C ILE A 105 9.97 11.61 -1.64
N GLY A 106 11.05 12.26 -1.17
CA GLY A 106 11.51 13.55 -1.68
C GLY A 106 10.96 14.76 -0.92
N PHE A 107 10.02 14.56 0.00
CA PHE A 107 9.47 15.65 0.81
C PHE A 107 10.46 16.04 1.92
N ASN A 108 10.46 17.34 2.23
CA ASN A 108 11.22 17.88 3.36
C ASN A 108 10.47 17.59 4.67
N VAL A 109 11.20 17.14 5.68
CA VAL A 109 10.65 16.91 7.02
C VAL A 109 10.98 18.12 7.90
N ILE A 110 9.95 18.67 8.53
CA ILE A 110 10.04 19.86 9.36
C ILE A 110 9.64 19.50 10.79
N ILE A 111 10.52 19.80 11.75
CA ILE A 111 10.26 19.65 13.19
C ILE A 111 10.62 20.97 13.86
N ASN A 112 9.70 21.55 14.63
CA ASN A 112 9.90 22.85 15.32
C ASN A 112 10.40 23.92 14.35
N ASP A 113 9.75 24.02 13.19
CA ASP A 113 10.04 25.01 12.13
C ASP A 113 11.41 24.84 11.47
N LYS A 114 12.12 23.76 11.73
CA LYS A 114 13.43 23.47 11.13
C LYS A 114 13.38 22.26 10.24
N LYS A 115 14.00 22.35 9.07
CA LYS A 115 14.19 21.19 8.20
C LYS A 115 15.20 20.24 8.82
N VAL A 116 14.77 18.99 9.07
CA VAL A 116 15.64 17.95 9.65
C VAL A 116 16.13 16.92 8.65
N GLY A 117 15.60 16.91 7.45
CA GLY A 117 16.03 16.00 6.39
C GLY A 117 15.00 15.87 5.29
N VAL A 118 15.30 14.99 4.34
CA VAL A 118 14.45 14.66 3.20
C VAL A 118 14.10 13.17 3.26
N ILE A 119 12.84 12.83 3.02
CA ILE A 119 12.41 11.43 3.01
C ILE A 119 13.06 10.74 1.82
N LYS A 120 13.86 9.72 2.10
CA LYS A 120 14.61 8.97 1.10
C LYS A 120 13.92 7.66 0.73
N THR A 121 13.47 6.91 1.73
CA THR A 121 12.81 5.61 1.54
C THR A 121 11.72 5.41 2.56
N VAL A 122 10.89 4.41 2.29
CA VAL A 122 9.86 3.94 3.23
C VAL A 122 10.17 2.48 3.53
N LEU A 123 10.30 2.15 4.82
CA LEU A 123 10.46 0.79 5.28
C LEU A 123 9.13 0.27 5.79
N GLU A 124 8.81 -0.96 5.44
CA GLU A 124 7.67 -1.66 6.02
C GLU A 124 8.13 -2.50 7.20
N THR A 125 7.47 -2.36 8.33
CA THR A 125 7.69 -3.19 9.51
C THR A 125 6.37 -3.86 9.90
N PRO A 126 6.40 -4.92 10.72
CA PRO A 126 5.16 -5.54 11.17
C PRO A 126 4.20 -4.59 11.89
N ALA A 127 4.72 -3.53 12.52
CA ALA A 127 3.92 -2.57 13.28
C ALA A 127 3.38 -1.44 12.42
N ASN A 128 4.19 -0.89 11.51
CA ASN A 128 3.82 0.26 10.69
C ASN A 128 4.86 0.51 9.59
N GLU A 129 4.55 1.49 8.74
CA GLU A 129 5.53 2.02 7.80
C GLU A 129 6.43 3.04 8.52
N VAL A 130 7.68 3.14 8.09
CA VAL A 130 8.68 4.06 8.67
C VAL A 130 9.29 4.89 7.55
N LEU A 131 9.24 6.21 7.70
CA LEU A 131 9.91 7.14 6.80
C LEU A 131 11.39 7.21 7.19
N THR A 132 12.28 6.90 6.26
CA THR A 132 13.73 7.00 6.49
C THR A 132 14.25 8.21 5.75
N LEU A 133 14.91 9.12 6.49
CA LEU A 133 15.44 10.36 5.94
C LEU A 133 16.85 10.13 5.36
N ASP A 134 17.31 11.07 4.57
CA ASP A 134 18.64 11.06 3.93
C ASP A 134 19.79 11.04 4.94
N ASN A 135 19.56 11.49 6.17
CA ASN A 135 20.55 11.49 7.25
C ASN A 135 20.39 10.30 8.20
N GLY A 136 19.54 9.32 7.88
CA GLY A 136 19.35 8.12 8.67
C GLY A 136 18.31 8.22 9.79
N VAL A 137 17.71 9.39 10.00
CA VAL A 137 16.62 9.55 10.97
C VAL A 137 15.41 8.74 10.48
N MET A 138 14.77 8.03 11.39
CA MET A 138 13.60 7.18 11.12
C MET A 138 12.39 7.72 11.86
N ILE A 139 11.28 7.88 11.12
CA ILE A 139 10.05 8.44 11.67
C ILE A 139 8.89 7.49 11.36
N PRO A 140 8.24 6.90 12.38
CA PRO A 140 7.05 6.09 12.14
C PRO A 140 5.94 6.91 11.46
N TYR A 141 5.38 6.36 10.39
CA TYR A 141 4.30 7.01 9.67
C TYR A 141 2.96 6.72 10.33
N VAL A 142 2.75 7.31 11.50
CA VAL A 142 1.54 7.15 12.32
C VAL A 142 1.07 8.52 12.82
N LYS A 143 -0.20 8.61 13.17
CA LYS A 143 -0.83 9.88 13.59
C LYS A 143 -0.12 10.54 14.77
N ALA A 144 0.46 9.76 15.68
CA ALA A 144 1.15 10.31 16.83
C ALA A 144 2.38 11.16 16.46
N PHE A 145 3.01 10.86 15.33
CA PHE A 145 4.22 11.56 14.86
C PHE A 145 3.92 12.57 13.76
N ILE A 146 2.97 12.30 12.88
CA ILE A 146 2.71 13.15 11.72
C ILE A 146 1.68 14.21 12.08
N LYS A 147 2.13 15.45 12.15
CA LYS A 147 1.28 16.60 12.50
C LYS A 147 0.46 17.08 11.29
N ASN A 148 1.11 17.24 10.14
CA ASN A 148 0.49 17.76 8.93
C ASN A 148 1.36 17.42 7.71
N ILE A 149 0.72 17.35 6.55
CA ILE A 149 1.41 17.15 5.27
C ILE A 149 0.96 18.27 4.33
N ASP A 150 1.93 19.05 3.85
CA ASP A 150 1.71 20.07 2.83
C ASP A 150 2.16 19.51 1.49
N ILE A 151 1.21 18.98 0.74
CA ILE A 151 1.49 18.30 -0.52
C ILE A 151 2.00 19.28 -1.60
N ASN A 152 1.52 20.49 -1.57
CA ASN A 152 1.88 21.50 -2.58
C ASN A 152 3.32 21.99 -2.41
N ASN A 153 3.77 22.15 -1.18
CA ASN A 153 5.12 22.62 -0.86
C ASN A 153 6.07 21.48 -0.54
N LYS A 154 5.59 20.24 -0.63
CA LYS A 154 6.37 19.02 -0.37
C LYS A 154 7.03 19.04 1.00
N LYS A 155 6.22 19.25 2.03
CA LYS A 155 6.66 19.28 3.43
C LYS A 155 5.84 18.32 4.27
N VAL A 156 6.51 17.61 5.17
CA VAL A 156 5.87 16.79 6.20
C VAL A 156 6.26 17.39 7.55
N PHE A 157 5.24 17.83 8.29
CA PHE A 157 5.44 18.40 9.63
C PHE A 157 5.30 17.29 10.65
N VAL A 158 6.32 17.11 11.47
CA VAL A 158 6.41 16.01 12.43
C VAL A 158 6.45 16.59 13.83
N ASN A 159 5.73 15.93 14.74
CA ASN A 159 5.77 16.30 16.17
C ASN A 159 7.15 16.01 16.74
N ASP A 160 7.63 16.92 17.58
CA ASP A 160 8.88 16.71 18.31
C ASP A 160 8.62 15.69 19.43
N VAL A 161 8.95 14.43 19.14
CA VAL A 161 8.79 13.35 20.09
C VAL A 161 10.16 13.04 20.70
N LYS A 162 10.23 13.01 22.02
CA LYS A 162 11.47 12.74 22.74
C LYS A 162 12.14 11.46 22.26
N GLY A 163 13.41 11.55 21.90
CA GLY A 163 14.18 10.43 21.38
C GLY A 163 14.13 10.24 19.86
N LEU A 164 13.30 11.00 19.14
CA LEU A 164 13.20 10.90 17.68
C LEU A 164 14.43 11.50 17.00
N ILE A 165 14.91 12.61 17.53
CA ILE A 165 16.11 13.32 17.05
C ILE A 165 17.09 13.45 18.19
N SER A 166 17.81 12.46 18.49
CA SER A 166 18.84 12.55 19.54
C SER A 166 20.21 12.33 18.95
#